data_0940f0ec0339f99ace049318e665d40b
#
_entry.id   0940f0ec0339f99ace049318e665d40b
#
_cell.length_a   1.000
_cell.length_b   1.000
_cell.length_c   1.000
_cell.angle_alpha   90.00
_cell.angle_beta   90.00
_cell.angle_gamma   90.00
#
_symmetry.space_group_name_H-M   'P 1'
#
loop_
_entity.id
_entity.type
_entity.pdbx_description
1 polymer ?
#
loop_
_entity_poly.entity_id
_entity_poly.type
_entity_poly.pdbx_seq_one_letter_code
_entity_poly.pdbx_strand_id
1 'polypeptide(L)'
;KTRFALCFPDTYEIGMSNLGMPILCGVLNKEEDIWCERCYAPWPDMAEEMQKAELPLWALESGDPLRNFDIVAFTLQYEQCYTNVLYMLELAGIPPLAKDRGEDFPILIGGGPATYNAEPVADFFDVFSIGEGEESLPEFARLYINMKKKGNFSKKEFLHEAAKLEGFYVPSLYEYAYKEDGTVKSITPVYEDIPKRITKRIIKDLDKVYFPTHPVIPYIDTVH
;
A
#
# COMPACT_ATOMS: atom_id res chain seq x y z
N LYS A 1 -17.18 -4.04 -7.44
CA LYS A 1 -16.22 -4.32 -6.38
C LYS A 1 -15.12 -3.28 -6.36
N THR A 2 -14.62 -2.93 -5.19
CA THR A 2 -13.42 -2.10 -5.05
C THR A 2 -12.20 -2.88 -5.50
N ARG A 3 -11.43 -2.31 -6.41
CA ARG A 3 -10.22 -2.94 -6.96
C ARG A 3 -9.02 -2.57 -6.12
N PHE A 4 -8.34 -3.57 -5.62
CA PHE A 4 -7.19 -3.45 -4.75
C PHE A 4 -5.98 -4.11 -5.39
N ALA A 5 -4.91 -3.36 -5.67
CA ALA A 5 -3.66 -3.93 -6.16
C ALA A 5 -2.66 -4.03 -4.98
N LEU A 6 -2.22 -5.25 -4.68
CA LEU A 6 -1.15 -5.50 -3.72
C LEU A 6 0.16 -5.66 -4.48
N CYS A 7 1.07 -4.70 -4.30
CA CYS A 7 2.32 -4.59 -5.04
C CYS A 7 3.52 -5.00 -4.17
N PHE A 8 4.36 -5.86 -4.72
CA PHE A 8 5.67 -6.17 -4.15
C PHE A 8 6.74 -5.47 -4.98
N PRO A 9 7.53 -4.53 -4.42
CA PRO A 9 8.48 -3.74 -5.18
C PRO A 9 9.81 -4.48 -5.44
N ASP A 10 9.69 -5.67 -5.97
CA ASP A 10 10.78 -6.51 -6.46
C ASP A 10 10.22 -7.46 -7.53
N THR A 11 11.08 -8.28 -8.14
CA THR A 11 10.69 -9.18 -9.21
C THR A 11 9.70 -10.24 -8.76
N TYR A 12 8.99 -10.84 -9.73
CA TYR A 12 8.01 -11.89 -9.48
C TYR A 12 8.60 -13.07 -8.69
N GLU A 13 9.83 -13.50 -9.03
CA GLU A 13 10.49 -14.64 -8.42
C GLU A 13 10.76 -14.44 -6.93
N ILE A 14 11.03 -13.19 -6.53
CA ILE A 14 11.25 -12.82 -5.13
C ILE A 14 9.92 -12.61 -4.42
N GLY A 15 9.06 -11.79 -5.02
CA GLY A 15 7.82 -11.36 -4.38
C GLY A 15 6.80 -12.48 -4.23
N MET A 16 6.72 -13.42 -5.16
CA MET A 16 5.82 -14.55 -5.05
C MET A 16 6.18 -15.55 -3.93
N SER A 17 7.45 -15.56 -3.52
CA SER A 17 7.92 -16.36 -2.38
C SER A 17 7.62 -15.69 -1.04
N ASN A 18 7.21 -14.43 -1.02
CA ASN A 18 6.84 -13.70 0.19
C ASN A 18 5.47 -14.15 0.70
N LEU A 19 5.44 -14.75 1.90
CA LEU A 19 4.21 -15.31 2.47
C LEU A 19 3.15 -14.23 2.79
N GLY A 20 3.55 -13.00 3.07
CA GLY A 20 2.62 -11.89 3.33
C GLY A 20 1.72 -11.58 2.13
N MET A 21 2.24 -11.70 0.91
CA MET A 21 1.47 -11.44 -0.32
C MET A 21 0.23 -12.34 -0.46
N PRO A 22 0.33 -13.68 -0.42
CA PRO A 22 -0.84 -14.55 -0.51
C PRO A 22 -1.76 -14.46 0.72
N ILE A 23 -1.23 -14.18 1.92
CA ILE A 23 -2.04 -13.97 3.12
C ILE A 23 -2.92 -12.73 2.93
N LEU A 24 -2.34 -11.56 2.66
CA LEU A 24 -3.07 -10.31 2.54
C LEU A 24 -4.02 -10.30 1.34
N CYS A 25 -3.58 -10.84 0.20
CA CYS A 25 -4.45 -10.99 -0.96
C CYS A 25 -5.65 -11.91 -0.66
N GLY A 26 -5.41 -13.01 0.04
CA GLY A 26 -6.47 -13.94 0.46
C GLY A 26 -7.44 -13.33 1.47
N VAL A 27 -6.94 -12.57 2.44
CA VAL A 27 -7.77 -11.84 3.42
C VAL A 27 -8.68 -10.83 2.71
N LEU A 28 -8.13 -10.01 1.81
CA LEU A 28 -8.90 -9.04 1.05
C LEU A 28 -9.94 -9.69 0.12
N ASN A 29 -9.58 -10.79 -0.54
CA ASN A 29 -10.50 -11.49 -1.43
C ASN A 29 -11.60 -12.30 -0.73
N LYS A 30 -11.54 -12.45 0.60
CA LYS A 30 -12.67 -12.97 1.40
C LYS A 30 -13.81 -11.96 1.55
N GLU A 31 -13.52 -10.67 1.39
CA GLU A 31 -14.54 -9.61 1.41
C GLU A 31 -15.31 -9.59 0.09
N GLU A 32 -16.64 -9.66 0.14
CA GLU A 32 -17.49 -9.72 -1.05
C GLU A 32 -17.34 -8.52 -1.99
N ASP A 33 -17.10 -7.34 -1.42
CA ASP A 33 -17.03 -6.06 -2.14
C ASP A 33 -15.60 -5.70 -2.58
N ILE A 34 -14.59 -6.56 -2.34
CA ILE A 34 -13.21 -6.33 -2.72
C ILE A 34 -12.77 -7.31 -3.81
N TRP A 35 -11.89 -6.86 -4.66
CA TRP A 35 -11.16 -7.67 -5.64
C TRP A 35 -9.69 -7.29 -5.56
N CYS A 36 -8.91 -8.13 -4.88
CA CYS A 36 -7.48 -7.95 -4.72
C CYS A 36 -6.70 -8.72 -5.78
N GLU A 37 -5.77 -8.03 -6.43
CA GLU A 37 -4.84 -8.56 -7.42
C GLU A 37 -3.40 -8.24 -7.03
N ARG A 38 -2.43 -8.95 -7.60
CA ARG A 38 -1.01 -8.79 -7.28
C ARG A 38 -0.27 -8.08 -8.41
N CYS A 39 0.79 -7.36 -8.04
CA CYS A 39 1.69 -6.76 -8.99
C CYS A 39 3.14 -6.83 -8.49
N TYR A 40 4.08 -6.99 -9.41
CA TYR A 40 5.51 -7.08 -9.14
C TYR A 40 6.29 -6.15 -10.04
N ALA A 41 7.51 -5.77 -9.62
CA ALA A 41 8.38 -5.01 -10.49
C ALA A 41 8.86 -5.86 -11.67
N PRO A 42 8.79 -5.37 -12.90
CA PRO A 42 9.35 -6.07 -14.04
C PRO A 42 10.87 -6.02 -14.04
N TRP A 43 11.50 -7.03 -14.63
CA TRP A 43 12.91 -6.95 -14.97
C TRP A 43 13.19 -5.82 -15.99
N PRO A 44 14.40 -5.26 -16.06
CA PRO A 44 14.71 -4.14 -16.95
C PRO A 44 14.41 -4.40 -18.43
N ASP A 45 14.67 -5.61 -18.93
CA ASP A 45 14.38 -6.01 -20.30
C ASP A 45 12.87 -6.00 -20.59
N MET A 46 12.06 -6.52 -19.67
CA MET A 46 10.60 -6.45 -19.77
C MET A 46 10.10 -5.00 -19.73
N ALA A 47 10.66 -4.19 -18.85
CA ALA A 47 10.28 -2.78 -18.75
C ALA A 47 10.61 -2.00 -20.02
N GLU A 48 11.76 -2.26 -20.65
CA GLU A 48 12.10 -1.68 -21.94
C GLU A 48 11.08 -2.04 -23.03
N GLU A 49 10.67 -3.31 -23.11
CA GLU A 49 9.64 -3.74 -24.07
C GLU A 49 8.27 -3.14 -23.77
N MET A 50 7.90 -3.00 -22.49
CA MET A 50 6.68 -2.32 -22.08
C MET A 50 6.69 -0.85 -22.53
N GLN A 51 7.79 -0.14 -22.32
CA GLN A 51 7.94 1.26 -22.73
C GLN A 51 7.88 1.42 -24.27
N LYS A 52 8.55 0.54 -25.02
CA LYS A 52 8.50 0.54 -26.50
C LYS A 52 7.10 0.29 -27.04
N ALA A 53 6.33 -0.54 -26.35
CA ALA A 53 4.96 -0.89 -26.71
C ALA A 53 3.90 0.05 -26.11
N GLU A 54 4.32 1.07 -25.36
CA GLU A 54 3.45 2.01 -24.63
C GLU A 54 2.46 1.29 -23.68
N LEU A 55 2.90 0.18 -23.09
CA LEU A 55 2.11 -0.61 -22.14
C LEU A 55 2.40 -0.17 -20.70
N PRO A 56 1.41 0.27 -19.94
CA PRO A 56 1.60 0.61 -18.53
C PRO A 56 1.77 -0.66 -17.68
N LEU A 57 2.37 -0.54 -16.48
CA LEU A 57 2.44 -1.63 -15.52
C LEU A 57 1.04 -2.07 -15.08
N TRP A 58 0.83 -3.38 -15.03
CA TRP A 58 -0.49 -4.01 -14.80
C TRP A 58 -0.48 -5.02 -13.66
N ALA A 59 -1.67 -5.34 -13.16
CA ALA A 59 -1.89 -6.40 -12.19
C ALA A 59 -1.82 -7.79 -12.86
N LEU A 60 -1.28 -8.76 -12.12
CA LEU A 60 -0.95 -10.08 -12.66
C LEU A 60 -2.19 -10.88 -13.10
N GLU A 61 -3.29 -10.80 -12.33
CA GLU A 61 -4.47 -11.64 -12.56
C GLU A 61 -5.34 -11.15 -13.72
N SER A 62 -5.62 -9.86 -13.80
CA SER A 62 -6.48 -9.30 -14.86
C SER A 62 -5.71 -8.80 -16.08
N GLY A 63 -4.46 -8.39 -15.91
CA GLY A 63 -3.74 -7.63 -16.92
C GLY A 63 -4.17 -6.16 -17.02
N ASP A 64 -4.97 -5.67 -16.08
CA ASP A 64 -5.41 -4.28 -16.08
C ASP A 64 -4.33 -3.34 -15.51
N PRO A 65 -4.18 -2.12 -16.10
CA PRO A 65 -3.23 -1.13 -15.61
C PRO A 65 -3.45 -0.76 -14.15
N LEU A 66 -2.37 -0.64 -13.36
CA LEU A 66 -2.44 -0.28 -11.94
C LEU A 66 -3.16 1.05 -11.68
N ARG A 67 -3.04 2.01 -12.59
CA ARG A 67 -3.72 3.31 -12.49
C ARG A 67 -5.25 3.22 -12.46
N ASN A 68 -5.81 2.09 -12.90
CA ASN A 68 -7.26 1.85 -12.96
C ASN A 68 -7.81 1.19 -11.68
N PHE A 69 -6.97 0.96 -10.69
CA PHE A 69 -7.38 0.44 -9.40
C PHE A 69 -7.86 1.57 -8.47
N ASP A 70 -8.66 1.24 -7.47
CA ASP A 70 -9.10 2.18 -6.45
C ASP A 70 -8.00 2.40 -5.39
N ILE A 71 -7.32 1.32 -5.03
CA ILE A 71 -6.27 1.29 -4.00
C ILE A 71 -5.07 0.50 -4.52
N VAL A 72 -3.88 1.08 -4.40
CA VAL A 72 -2.60 0.43 -4.71
C VAL A 72 -1.75 0.39 -3.45
N ALA A 73 -1.46 -0.78 -2.94
CA ALA A 73 -0.71 -0.99 -1.71
C ALA A 73 0.65 -1.63 -1.98
N PHE A 74 1.72 -0.99 -1.52
CA PHE A 74 3.07 -1.51 -1.60
C PHE A 74 3.52 -2.12 -0.28
N THR A 75 4.10 -3.31 -0.32
CA THR A 75 4.75 -3.91 0.84
C THR A 75 6.23 -3.49 0.89
N LEU A 76 6.58 -2.68 1.87
CA LEU A 76 7.91 -2.11 2.07
C LEU A 76 8.70 -2.98 3.06
N GLN A 77 9.48 -3.92 2.53
CA GLN A 77 10.21 -4.88 3.36
C GLN A 77 11.50 -4.29 3.96
N TYR A 78 12.16 -3.42 3.21
CA TYR A 78 13.42 -2.75 3.56
C TYR A 78 13.61 -1.51 2.68
N GLU A 79 14.52 -0.62 3.06
CA GLU A 79 14.66 0.71 2.46
C GLU A 79 15.13 0.70 1.01
N GLN A 80 15.93 -0.30 0.59
CA GLN A 80 16.38 -0.40 -0.81
C GLN A 80 15.24 -0.61 -1.80
N CYS A 81 14.05 -1.06 -1.35
CA CYS A 81 12.90 -1.19 -2.24
C CYS A 81 12.24 0.14 -2.63
N TYR A 82 12.60 1.27 -1.99
CA TYR A 82 11.96 2.56 -2.24
C TYR A 82 12.10 3.05 -3.68
N THR A 83 13.27 2.86 -4.28
CA THR A 83 13.49 3.22 -5.69
C THR A 83 12.66 2.36 -6.64
N ASN A 84 12.43 1.09 -6.30
CA ASN A 84 11.57 0.21 -7.09
C ASN A 84 10.10 0.63 -7.02
N VAL A 85 9.64 1.17 -5.88
CA VAL A 85 8.30 1.76 -5.79
C VAL A 85 8.14 2.90 -6.80
N LEU A 86 9.09 3.85 -6.82
CA LEU A 86 9.05 4.97 -7.76
C LEU A 86 9.10 4.50 -9.22
N TYR A 87 9.92 3.52 -9.51
CA TYR A 87 10.01 2.89 -10.83
C TYR A 87 8.68 2.23 -11.25
N MET A 88 8.03 1.50 -10.34
CA MET A 88 6.72 0.90 -10.62
C MET A 88 5.64 1.95 -10.83
N LEU A 89 5.66 3.07 -10.09
CA LEU A 89 4.72 4.19 -10.28
C LEU A 89 4.92 4.86 -11.65
N GLU A 90 6.18 5.07 -12.06
CA GLU A 90 6.51 5.61 -13.37
C GLU A 90 5.98 4.71 -14.49
N LEU A 91 6.27 3.41 -14.44
CA LEU A 91 5.76 2.43 -15.40
C LEU A 91 4.23 2.33 -15.42
N ALA A 92 3.57 2.56 -14.28
CA ALA A 92 2.11 2.56 -14.18
C ALA A 92 1.46 3.87 -14.66
N GLY A 93 2.25 4.91 -14.96
CA GLY A 93 1.72 6.24 -15.29
C GLY A 93 0.99 6.89 -14.11
N ILE A 94 1.43 6.59 -12.87
CA ILE A 94 0.92 7.17 -11.63
C ILE A 94 1.91 8.23 -11.13
N PRO A 95 1.51 9.50 -10.92
CA PRO A 95 2.41 10.51 -10.39
C PRO A 95 3.05 10.07 -9.08
N PRO A 96 4.39 10.15 -8.93
CA PRO A 96 5.06 9.65 -7.74
C PRO A 96 4.68 10.44 -6.48
N LEU A 97 4.59 11.76 -6.54
CA LEU A 97 4.27 12.58 -5.38
C LEU A 97 2.77 12.53 -5.05
N ALA A 98 2.45 12.30 -3.78
CA ALA A 98 1.07 12.24 -3.30
C ALA A 98 0.28 13.52 -3.60
N LYS A 99 0.91 14.70 -3.49
CA LYS A 99 0.31 16.00 -3.78
C LYS A 99 -0.13 16.18 -5.24
N ASP A 100 0.47 15.43 -6.16
CA ASP A 100 0.17 15.52 -7.61
C ASP A 100 -0.90 14.50 -8.04
N ARG A 101 -1.38 13.63 -7.11
CA ARG A 101 -2.45 12.67 -7.34
C ARG A 101 -3.80 13.20 -6.86
N GLY A 102 -4.64 13.61 -7.80
CA GLY A 102 -6.04 13.98 -7.52
C GLY A 102 -6.98 12.79 -7.32
N GLU A 103 -8.26 13.05 -7.44
CA GLU A 103 -9.36 12.06 -7.28
C GLU A 103 -9.34 10.96 -8.35
N ASP A 104 -8.69 11.20 -9.50
CA ASP A 104 -8.62 10.29 -10.64
C ASP A 104 -7.52 9.22 -10.50
N PHE A 105 -6.72 9.29 -9.44
CA PHE A 105 -5.65 8.34 -9.17
C PHE A 105 -5.97 7.46 -7.96
N PRO A 106 -5.43 6.22 -7.91
CA PRO A 106 -5.62 5.34 -6.77
C PRO A 106 -5.09 5.95 -5.47
N ILE A 107 -5.63 5.49 -4.34
CA ILE A 107 -5.04 5.73 -3.03
C ILE A 107 -3.79 4.85 -2.91
N LEU A 108 -2.63 5.46 -2.63
CA LEU A 108 -1.39 4.73 -2.41
C LEU A 108 -1.17 4.44 -0.92
N ILE A 109 -1.02 3.16 -0.60
CA ILE A 109 -0.71 2.69 0.75
C ILE A 109 0.69 2.09 0.79
N GLY A 110 1.51 2.47 1.79
CA GLY A 110 2.72 1.76 2.17
C GLY A 110 2.46 0.87 3.38
N GLY A 111 2.85 -0.40 3.34
CA GLY A 111 2.79 -1.35 4.46
C GLY A 111 4.10 -2.11 4.64
N GLY A 112 4.25 -2.89 5.70
CA GLY A 112 5.42 -3.72 5.96
C GLY A 112 6.44 -3.09 6.91
N PRO A 113 7.55 -3.81 7.20
CA PRO A 113 8.50 -3.43 8.27
C PRO A 113 9.13 -2.04 8.12
N ALA A 114 9.42 -1.59 6.91
CA ALA A 114 10.04 -0.30 6.69
C ALA A 114 9.13 0.90 7.02
N THR A 115 7.82 0.68 7.20
CA THR A 115 6.87 1.76 7.58
C THR A 115 7.06 2.29 8.99
N TYR A 116 7.85 1.60 9.82
CA TYR A 116 8.26 2.17 11.13
C TYR A 116 9.15 3.41 10.99
N ASN A 117 9.73 3.62 9.82
CA ASN A 117 10.43 4.84 9.43
C ASN A 117 9.87 5.32 8.08
N ALA A 118 8.62 5.78 8.08
CA ALA A 118 7.90 6.17 6.86
C ALA A 118 8.40 7.50 6.26
N GLU A 119 9.02 8.37 7.06
CA GLU A 119 9.34 9.75 6.67
C GLU A 119 10.21 9.90 5.41
N PRO A 120 11.23 9.06 5.16
CA PRO A 120 12.03 9.17 3.92
C PRO A 120 11.22 9.05 2.63
N VAL A 121 10.03 8.44 2.71
CA VAL A 121 9.14 8.20 1.55
C VAL A 121 7.73 8.78 1.75
N ALA A 122 7.54 9.61 2.79
CA ALA A 122 6.24 10.17 3.14
C ALA A 122 5.58 10.95 2.00
N ASP A 123 6.36 11.69 1.22
CA ASP A 123 5.86 12.48 0.09
C ASP A 123 5.29 11.62 -1.07
N PHE A 124 5.61 10.34 -1.11
CA PHE A 124 5.20 9.44 -2.19
C PHE A 124 3.94 8.64 -1.86
N PHE A 125 3.52 8.56 -0.61
CA PHE A 125 2.37 7.79 -0.18
C PHE A 125 1.25 8.66 0.36
N ASP A 126 0.01 8.26 0.10
CA ASP A 126 -1.16 8.91 0.69
C ASP A 126 -1.33 8.49 2.15
N VAL A 127 -0.99 7.23 2.48
CA VAL A 127 -1.16 6.65 3.81
C VAL A 127 -0.19 5.49 4.03
N PHE A 128 0.19 5.25 5.28
CA PHE A 128 0.94 4.06 5.71
C PHE A 128 0.11 3.24 6.67
N SER A 129 0.15 1.90 6.50
CA SER A 129 -0.37 0.93 7.45
C SER A 129 0.79 0.40 8.30
N ILE A 130 0.79 0.70 9.59
CA ILE A 130 1.84 0.36 10.56
C ILE A 130 1.37 -0.81 11.42
N GLY A 131 2.06 -1.93 11.33
CA GLY A 131 1.73 -3.19 12.01
C GLY A 131 1.16 -4.22 11.05
N GLU A 132 0.28 -5.07 11.57
CA GLU A 132 -0.26 -6.23 10.87
C GLU A 132 -1.42 -5.84 9.96
N GLY A 133 -1.33 -6.27 8.68
CA GLY A 133 -2.25 -5.84 7.61
C GLY A 133 -3.54 -6.66 7.52
N GLU A 134 -3.59 -7.83 8.14
CA GLU A 134 -4.65 -8.82 7.93
C GLU A 134 -6.04 -8.34 8.41
N GLU A 135 -6.07 -7.50 9.43
CA GLU A 135 -7.30 -6.83 9.89
C GLU A 135 -7.38 -5.39 9.40
N SER A 136 -6.26 -4.66 9.37
CA SER A 136 -6.24 -3.23 9.07
C SER A 136 -6.58 -2.95 7.60
N LEU A 137 -6.07 -3.73 6.64
CA LEU A 137 -6.37 -3.50 5.23
C LEU A 137 -7.84 -3.73 4.86
N PRO A 138 -8.52 -4.81 5.31
CA PRO A 138 -9.97 -4.93 5.13
C PRO A 138 -10.76 -3.79 5.78
N GLU A 139 -10.37 -3.34 6.98
CA GLU A 139 -11.00 -2.21 7.66
C GLU A 139 -10.88 -0.91 6.86
N PHE A 140 -9.68 -0.62 6.35
CA PHE A 140 -9.42 0.51 5.47
C PHE A 140 -10.24 0.45 4.17
N ALA A 141 -10.27 -0.71 3.52
CA ALA A 141 -11.04 -0.91 2.29
C ALA A 141 -12.55 -0.78 2.53
N ARG A 142 -13.07 -1.28 3.66
CA ARG A 142 -14.49 -1.09 4.04
C ARG A 142 -14.83 0.38 4.28
N LEU A 143 -13.93 1.15 4.90
CA LEU A 143 -14.10 2.60 5.03
C LEU A 143 -14.23 3.26 3.66
N TYR A 144 -13.31 2.94 2.73
CA TYR A 144 -13.34 3.44 1.35
C TYR A 144 -14.65 3.11 0.65
N ILE A 145 -15.07 1.84 0.69
CA ILE A 145 -16.32 1.36 0.10
C ILE A 145 -17.52 2.13 0.65
N ASN A 146 -17.58 2.29 1.96
CA ASN A 146 -18.70 2.96 2.62
C ASN A 146 -18.78 4.44 2.24
N MET A 147 -17.64 5.12 2.12
CA MET A 147 -17.62 6.52 1.69
C MET A 147 -17.99 6.68 0.22
N LYS A 148 -17.51 5.78 -0.65
CA LYS A 148 -17.92 5.76 -2.08
C LYS A 148 -19.41 5.51 -2.25
N LYS A 149 -20.01 4.59 -1.47
CA LYS A 149 -21.46 4.30 -1.52
C LYS A 149 -22.34 5.48 -1.08
N LYS A 150 -21.82 6.37 -0.24
CA LYS A 150 -22.59 7.58 0.19
C LYS A 150 -22.71 8.64 -0.93
N GLY A 151 -21.94 8.53 -1.99
CA GLY A 151 -21.81 9.58 -3.00
C GLY A 151 -20.91 10.75 -2.53
N ASN A 152 -20.55 11.64 -3.44
CA ASN A 152 -19.68 12.80 -3.16
C ASN A 152 -18.36 12.41 -2.45
N PHE A 153 -17.72 11.34 -2.93
CA PHE A 153 -16.42 10.90 -2.40
C PHE A 153 -15.41 12.03 -2.51
N SER A 154 -14.68 12.26 -1.42
CA SER A 154 -13.53 13.16 -1.36
C SER A 154 -12.33 12.39 -0.81
N LYS A 155 -11.24 12.35 -1.58
CA LYS A 155 -9.98 11.75 -1.15
C LYS A 155 -9.47 12.37 0.14
N LYS A 156 -9.58 13.69 0.28
CA LYS A 156 -9.17 14.41 1.49
C LYS A 156 -9.97 13.98 2.73
N GLU A 157 -11.29 13.90 2.59
CA GLU A 157 -12.15 13.44 3.70
C GLU A 157 -11.90 11.98 4.02
N PHE A 158 -11.70 11.14 3.02
CA PHE A 158 -11.35 9.74 3.20
C PHE A 158 -10.04 9.57 3.98
N LEU A 159 -8.99 10.28 3.60
CA LEU A 159 -7.69 10.23 4.29
C LEU A 159 -7.80 10.74 5.73
N HIS A 160 -8.62 11.76 5.96
CA HIS A 160 -8.88 12.27 7.32
C HIS A 160 -9.54 11.20 8.20
N GLU A 161 -10.56 10.49 7.70
CA GLU A 161 -11.20 9.40 8.44
C GLU A 161 -10.29 8.17 8.56
N ALA A 162 -9.51 7.85 7.54
CA ALA A 162 -8.54 6.75 7.58
C ALA A 162 -7.47 6.94 8.66
N ALA A 163 -7.03 8.18 8.90
CA ALA A 163 -6.05 8.50 9.94
C ALA A 163 -6.54 8.23 11.38
N LYS A 164 -7.85 8.05 11.58
CA LYS A 164 -8.45 7.69 12.87
C LYS A 164 -8.44 6.18 13.14
N LEU A 165 -8.22 5.37 12.12
CA LEU A 165 -8.08 3.93 12.27
C LEU A 165 -6.75 3.58 12.93
N GLU A 166 -6.76 2.56 13.79
CA GLU A 166 -5.54 2.09 14.47
C GLU A 166 -4.51 1.57 13.46
N GLY A 167 -3.29 2.06 13.54
CA GLY A 167 -2.18 1.66 12.67
C GLY A 167 -2.04 2.49 11.40
N PHE A 168 -2.89 3.49 11.15
CA PHE A 168 -2.78 4.29 9.93
C PHE A 168 -2.13 5.65 10.20
N TYR A 169 -1.13 5.96 9.39
CA TYR A 169 -0.43 7.24 9.35
C TYR A 169 -0.64 7.91 7.99
N VAL A 170 -1.22 9.10 8.00
CA VAL A 170 -1.46 9.93 6.81
C VAL A 170 -0.54 11.14 6.86
N PRO A 171 0.60 11.15 6.12
CA PRO A 171 1.63 12.19 6.25
C PRO A 171 1.10 13.61 6.05
N SER A 172 0.18 13.81 5.11
CA SER A 172 -0.40 15.13 4.80
C SER A 172 -1.21 15.76 5.93
N LEU A 173 -1.49 15.01 7.00
CA LEU A 173 -2.21 15.49 8.19
C LEU A 173 -1.30 15.88 9.34
N TYR A 174 0.02 15.94 9.10
CA TYR A 174 1.01 16.32 10.11
C TYR A 174 1.94 17.40 9.60
N GLU A 175 2.34 18.30 10.51
CA GLU A 175 3.31 19.36 10.27
C GLU A 175 4.59 19.08 11.04
N TYR A 176 5.73 19.36 10.39
CA TYR A 176 7.06 19.19 10.91
C TYR A 176 7.65 20.55 11.29
N ALA A 177 8.13 20.68 12.52
CA ALA A 177 8.97 21.79 12.93
C ALA A 177 10.40 21.31 13.08
N TYR A 178 11.36 22.13 12.63
CA TYR A 178 12.78 21.83 12.70
C TYR A 178 13.48 22.77 13.68
N LYS A 179 14.59 22.31 14.25
CA LYS A 179 15.52 23.13 15.03
C LYS A 179 16.48 23.86 14.08
N GLU A 180 17.27 24.77 14.63
CA GLU A 180 18.30 25.53 13.88
C GLU A 180 19.35 24.61 13.21
N ASP A 181 19.64 23.46 13.81
CA ASP A 181 20.58 22.46 13.30
C ASP A 181 19.98 21.53 12.24
N GLY A 182 18.71 21.75 11.82
CA GLY A 182 18.01 20.94 10.82
C GLY A 182 17.40 19.64 11.37
N THR A 183 17.55 19.32 12.65
CA THR A 183 16.90 18.14 13.25
C THR A 183 15.42 18.40 13.54
N VAL A 184 14.59 17.34 13.50
CA VAL A 184 13.17 17.45 13.80
C VAL A 184 12.97 17.91 15.25
N LYS A 185 12.22 18.99 15.44
CA LYS A 185 11.82 19.52 16.74
C LYS A 185 10.52 18.89 17.23
N SER A 186 9.54 18.82 16.36
CA SER A 186 8.21 18.23 16.65
C SER A 186 7.51 17.81 15.39
N ILE A 187 6.64 16.82 15.54
CA ILE A 187 5.65 16.40 14.53
C ILE A 187 4.29 16.58 15.21
N THR A 188 3.41 17.38 14.62
CA THR A 188 2.11 17.72 15.19
C THR A 188 1.00 17.51 14.20
N PRO A 189 -0.14 16.91 14.59
CA PRO A 189 -1.29 16.78 13.71
C PRO A 189 -1.87 18.17 13.41
N VAL A 190 -2.33 18.34 12.16
CA VAL A 190 -2.97 19.59 11.67
C VAL A 190 -4.36 19.80 12.29
N TYR A 191 -5.03 18.71 12.64
CA TYR A 191 -6.38 18.73 13.21
C TYR A 191 -6.39 18.10 14.62
N GLU A 192 -7.24 18.59 15.51
CA GLU A 192 -7.33 18.14 16.90
C GLU A 192 -7.80 16.69 17.06
N ASP A 193 -8.61 16.19 16.11
CA ASP A 193 -9.15 14.84 16.10
C ASP A 193 -8.23 13.80 15.46
N ILE A 194 -7.06 14.21 14.95
CA ILE A 194 -6.04 13.31 14.41
C ILE A 194 -5.10 12.86 15.55
N PRO A 195 -4.75 11.56 15.63
CA PRO A 195 -3.91 11.03 16.69
C PRO A 195 -2.52 11.68 16.71
N LYS A 196 -2.06 12.12 17.88
CA LYS A 196 -0.69 12.62 18.08
C LYS A 196 0.39 11.54 17.99
N ARG A 197 -0.01 10.29 18.14
CA ARG A 197 0.85 9.11 18.10
C ARG A 197 0.11 7.97 17.42
N ILE A 198 0.76 7.34 16.46
CA ILE A 198 0.22 6.17 15.79
C ILE A 198 0.55 4.93 16.62
N THR A 199 -0.48 4.19 17.02
CA THR A 199 -0.34 2.88 17.65
C THR A 199 -0.36 1.82 16.55
N LYS A 200 0.67 0.97 16.49
CA LYS A 200 0.72 -0.10 15.49
C LYS A 200 -0.44 -1.08 15.66
N ARG A 201 -0.98 -1.58 14.56
CA ARG A 201 -1.97 -2.67 14.61
C ARG A 201 -1.30 -3.97 15.05
N ILE A 202 -1.92 -4.67 15.99
CA ILE A 202 -1.48 -5.98 16.48
C ILE A 202 -2.68 -6.92 16.46
N ILE A 203 -2.51 -8.07 15.80
CA ILE A 203 -3.50 -9.15 15.82
C ILE A 203 -3.39 -9.89 17.16
N LYS A 204 -4.52 -9.96 17.86
CA LYS A 204 -4.57 -10.60 19.18
C LYS A 204 -4.56 -12.12 19.12
N ASP A 205 -5.03 -12.70 18.02
CA ASP A 205 -5.22 -14.14 17.86
C ASP A 205 -4.89 -14.54 16.41
N LEU A 206 -3.63 -14.92 16.19
CA LEU A 206 -3.13 -15.32 14.87
C LEU A 206 -3.77 -16.61 14.35
N ASP A 207 -4.29 -17.48 15.23
CA ASP A 207 -4.94 -18.74 14.82
C ASP A 207 -6.26 -18.49 14.06
N LYS A 208 -6.84 -17.31 14.21
CA LYS A 208 -8.07 -16.91 13.49
C LYS A 208 -7.82 -16.24 12.15
N VAL A 209 -6.59 -15.87 11.86
CA VAL A 209 -6.22 -15.19 10.62
C VAL A 209 -6.18 -16.20 9.48
N TYR A 210 -6.57 -15.72 8.30
CA TYR A 210 -6.46 -16.51 7.09
C TYR A 210 -5.01 -16.87 6.80
N PHE A 211 -4.78 -18.14 6.54
CA PHE A 211 -3.49 -18.66 6.07
C PHE A 211 -3.72 -19.56 4.84
N PRO A 212 -2.98 -19.36 3.73
CA PRO A 212 -3.10 -20.20 2.54
C PRO A 212 -2.50 -21.60 2.83
N THR A 213 -3.35 -22.62 2.86
CA THR A 213 -2.92 -24.02 3.09
C THR A 213 -2.53 -24.76 1.83
N HIS A 214 -2.89 -24.22 0.65
CA HIS A 214 -2.62 -24.82 -0.66
C HIS A 214 -1.94 -23.78 -1.53
N PRO A 215 -0.61 -23.59 -1.44
CA PRO A 215 0.10 -22.65 -2.30
C PRO A 215 0.03 -23.16 -3.75
N VAL A 216 -0.19 -22.22 -4.69
CA VAL A 216 -0.22 -22.52 -6.13
C VAL A 216 1.16 -22.97 -6.62
N ILE A 217 2.20 -22.48 -5.99
CA ILE A 217 3.58 -22.86 -6.23
C ILE A 217 4.10 -23.61 -5.00
N PRO A 218 4.67 -24.81 -5.17
CA PRO A 218 5.18 -25.59 -4.04
C PRO A 218 6.31 -24.83 -3.32
N TYR A 219 6.43 -25.05 -2.02
CA TYR A 219 7.55 -24.54 -1.23
C TYR A 219 8.87 -25.06 -1.79
N ILE A 220 9.89 -24.22 -1.76
CA ILE A 220 11.26 -24.66 -2.05
C ILE A 220 11.70 -25.61 -0.91
N ASP A 221 12.20 -26.78 -1.28
CA ASP A 221 12.85 -27.66 -0.31
C ASP A 221 14.13 -26.99 0.21
N THR A 222 14.04 -26.36 1.37
CA THR A 222 15.21 -25.84 2.06
C THR A 222 15.87 -26.98 2.83
N VAL A 223 17.08 -27.35 2.44
CA VAL A 223 17.94 -28.24 3.22
C VAL A 223 18.54 -27.39 4.34
N HIS A 224 18.23 -27.73 5.58
CA HIS A 224 18.85 -27.17 6.78
C HIS A 224 20.07 -27.97 7.18
#